data_1a717e70cc52df1f64b8fb3dcd7a5c60
#
_entry.id   1a717e70cc52df1f64b8fb3dcd7a5c60
#
_cell.length_a   1.000
_cell.length_b   1.000
_cell.length_c   1.000
_cell.angle_alpha   90.00
_cell.angle_beta   90.00
_cell.angle_gamma   90.00
#
_symmetry.space_group_name_H-M   'P 1'
#
loop_
_entity.id
_entity.type
_entity.pdbx_description
1 polymer ?
#
loop_
_entity_poly.entity_id
_entity_poly.type
_entity_poly.pdbx_seq_one_letter_code
_entity_poly.pdbx_strand_id
1 'polypeptide(L)'
;MVIPIDIKGKTLGFIDSRIGGRKENQDSAGIKETQLGYLVVVCDGMGGMQGGSTASQLAVKTILETVASADKQSNPSMTLIKAIRNANMAIIEEGQKNPELHGMGTTVTALLLTDYSAITAYIGDSRIYQLRDGKKIFRTFDHSMVFEMVKKKVISEEQARLSAQSNVILKALGINPDIEIEITERPYQKGDKFILCTDGFWGAMPEEEFIRHLSEKSPINKILESTANIVESIGRNSGSEYDNLTAAILEMSNNSILKEKMNKTAKIIIAVLSILLIGSMALNVSYCIGNNSKNDVEIGEKTEINETPKVEDVEVNAVVEEQDSIMNEQN
;
A
#
# COMPACT_ATOMS: atom_id res chain seq x y z
N MET A 1 9.05 11.35 -21.49
CA MET A 1 10.52 11.08 -21.43
C MET A 1 10.85 10.57 -20.05
N VAL A 2 11.43 9.37 -19.96
CA VAL A 2 11.76 8.75 -18.67
C VAL A 2 13.00 9.43 -18.07
N ILE A 3 12.84 10.04 -16.91
CA ILE A 3 13.89 10.79 -16.18
C ILE A 3 14.43 9.91 -15.06
N PRO A 4 15.76 9.69 -14.97
CA PRO A 4 16.33 8.90 -13.89
C PRO A 4 16.22 9.64 -12.54
N ILE A 5 16.01 8.86 -11.49
CA ILE A 5 16.07 9.28 -10.09
C ILE A 5 17.44 8.84 -9.56
N ASP A 6 18.44 9.70 -9.69
CA ASP A 6 19.79 9.41 -9.28
C ASP A 6 20.08 9.91 -7.86
N ILE A 7 20.67 9.03 -7.05
CA ILE A 7 20.95 9.29 -5.65
C ILE A 7 22.37 8.80 -5.34
N LYS A 8 23.23 9.71 -4.93
CA LYS A 8 24.66 9.41 -4.63
C LYS A 8 25.33 8.57 -5.73
N GLY A 9 25.00 8.88 -7.00
CA GLY A 9 25.57 8.18 -8.15
C GLY A 9 24.98 6.78 -8.40
N LYS A 10 23.84 6.44 -7.77
CA LYS A 10 23.08 5.21 -8.07
C LYS A 10 21.66 5.58 -8.50
N THR A 11 21.21 5.01 -9.60
CA THR A 11 19.82 5.16 -10.05
C THR A 11 18.93 4.33 -9.15
N LEU A 12 18.06 5.00 -8.38
CA LEU A 12 17.08 4.36 -7.51
C LEU A 12 15.76 4.10 -8.22
N GLY A 13 15.45 4.89 -9.25
CA GLY A 13 14.18 4.84 -9.93
C GLY A 13 14.11 5.73 -11.16
N PHE A 14 12.88 5.92 -11.66
CA PHE A 14 12.58 6.74 -12.83
C PHE A 14 11.24 7.43 -12.67
N ILE A 15 11.09 8.60 -13.32
CA ILE A 15 9.84 9.33 -13.46
C ILE A 15 9.51 9.40 -14.96
N ASP A 16 8.26 9.15 -15.32
CA ASP A 16 7.70 9.47 -16.66
C ASP A 16 6.46 10.34 -16.46
N SER A 17 6.43 11.48 -17.13
CA SER A 17 5.30 12.42 -17.11
C SER A 17 4.98 12.81 -18.54
N ARG A 18 3.71 12.64 -18.94
CA ARG A 18 3.22 12.88 -20.29
C ARG A 18 1.94 13.69 -20.29
N ILE A 19 1.81 14.54 -21.28
CA ILE A 19 0.64 15.41 -21.46
C ILE A 19 -0.65 14.65 -21.77
N GLY A 20 -0.54 13.40 -22.30
CA GLY A 20 -1.71 12.66 -22.74
C GLY A 20 -2.45 13.31 -23.89
N GLY A 21 -3.79 13.28 -23.82
CA GLY A 21 -4.69 13.94 -24.79
C GLY A 21 -5.04 15.38 -24.43
N ARG A 22 -4.49 15.92 -23.36
CA ARG A 22 -4.76 17.29 -22.89
C ARG A 22 -3.94 18.34 -23.64
N LYS A 23 -4.29 19.60 -23.47
CA LYS A 23 -3.54 20.74 -24.04
C LYS A 23 -2.35 21.15 -23.17
N GLU A 24 -2.43 20.87 -21.89
CA GLU A 24 -1.44 21.21 -20.85
C GLU A 24 -1.22 20.01 -19.92
N ASN A 25 -0.01 19.88 -19.42
CA ASN A 25 0.28 18.92 -18.37
C ASN A 25 0.11 19.61 -17.00
N GLN A 26 -0.94 19.25 -16.28
CA GLN A 26 -1.22 19.74 -14.94
C GLN A 26 -0.64 18.84 -13.84
N ASP A 27 -0.10 17.67 -14.20
CA ASP A 27 0.67 16.85 -13.30
C ASP A 27 2.04 17.46 -13.02
N SER A 28 2.53 17.25 -11.81
CA SER A 28 3.89 17.62 -11.43
C SER A 28 4.53 16.51 -10.60
N ALA A 29 5.82 16.30 -10.80
CA ALA A 29 6.59 15.36 -10.00
C ALA A 29 7.93 15.96 -9.62
N GLY A 30 8.46 15.56 -8.47
CA GLY A 30 9.75 16.02 -8.02
C GLY A 30 10.43 15.06 -7.06
N ILE A 31 11.75 15.19 -6.97
CA ILE A 31 12.59 14.41 -6.09
C ILE A 31 13.61 15.28 -5.40
N LYS A 32 13.94 14.93 -4.16
CA LYS A 32 14.98 15.60 -3.39
C LYS A 32 15.70 14.63 -2.45
N GLU A 33 17.02 14.62 -2.51
CA GLU A 33 17.83 14.07 -1.41
C GLU A 33 17.83 15.06 -0.25
N THR A 34 17.51 14.58 0.95
CA THR A 34 17.41 15.36 2.17
C THR A 34 18.22 14.73 3.29
N GLN A 35 18.38 15.43 4.41
CA GLN A 35 19.02 14.85 5.60
C GLN A 35 18.18 13.75 6.26
N LEU A 36 16.87 13.71 5.98
CA LEU A 36 15.95 12.70 6.50
C LEU A 36 15.86 11.45 5.61
N GLY A 37 16.29 11.55 4.36
CA GLY A 37 16.20 10.48 3.36
C GLY A 37 15.84 11.03 1.98
N TYR A 38 15.30 10.16 1.12
CA TYR A 38 14.95 10.49 -0.25
C TYR A 38 13.45 10.74 -0.36
N LEU A 39 13.10 11.94 -0.80
CA LEU A 39 11.72 12.36 -0.98
C LEU A 39 11.33 12.34 -2.45
N VAL A 40 10.24 11.66 -2.78
CA VAL A 40 9.59 11.68 -4.09
C VAL A 40 8.16 12.17 -3.90
N VAL A 41 7.73 13.10 -4.74
CA VAL A 41 6.40 13.70 -4.72
C VAL A 41 5.81 13.64 -6.12
N VAL A 42 4.53 13.23 -6.22
CA VAL A 42 3.72 13.30 -7.44
C VAL A 42 2.40 13.96 -7.09
N CYS A 43 1.99 14.92 -7.90
CA CYS A 43 0.81 15.75 -7.72
C CYS A 43 0.04 15.82 -9.04
N ASP A 44 -1.28 15.68 -8.98
CA ASP A 44 -2.22 15.88 -10.07
C ASP A 44 -2.97 17.19 -9.84
N GLY A 45 -2.81 18.12 -10.75
CA GLY A 45 -3.34 19.47 -10.60
C GLY A 45 -4.73 19.61 -11.17
N MET A 46 -5.63 20.28 -10.43
CA MET A 46 -6.99 20.58 -10.83
C MET A 46 -7.30 22.07 -10.76
N GLY A 47 -8.17 22.53 -11.67
CA GLY A 47 -8.61 23.94 -11.74
C GLY A 47 -8.24 24.58 -13.05
N GLY A 48 -9.15 25.30 -13.69
CA GLY A 48 -9.05 26.05 -14.96
C GLY A 48 -7.75 26.00 -15.78
N MET A 49 -7.65 26.77 -16.85
CA MET A 49 -6.54 26.60 -17.83
C MET A 49 -5.11 26.67 -17.26
N GLN A 50 -4.86 27.37 -16.16
CA GLN A 50 -3.51 27.49 -15.56
C GLN A 50 -3.48 27.12 -14.07
N GLY A 51 -4.63 26.94 -13.45
CA GLY A 51 -4.72 26.73 -12.02
C GLY A 51 -4.12 25.39 -11.59
N GLY A 52 -4.42 24.30 -12.31
CA GLY A 52 -3.95 22.97 -11.97
C GLY A 52 -2.43 22.84 -12.02
N SER A 53 -1.79 23.29 -13.11
CA SER A 53 -0.34 23.24 -13.24
C SER A 53 0.38 24.11 -12.19
N THR A 54 -0.19 25.29 -11.87
CA THR A 54 0.35 26.15 -10.82
C THR A 54 0.25 25.48 -9.44
N ALA A 55 -0.90 24.89 -9.12
CA ALA A 55 -1.11 24.22 -7.83
C ALA A 55 -0.18 23.01 -7.63
N SER A 56 -0.09 22.13 -8.64
CA SER A 56 0.76 20.95 -8.55
C SER A 56 2.26 21.29 -8.46
N GLN A 57 2.74 22.27 -9.26
CA GLN A 57 4.12 22.74 -9.20
C GLN A 57 4.45 23.38 -7.85
N LEU A 58 3.55 24.24 -7.33
CA LEU A 58 3.73 24.91 -6.04
C LEU A 58 3.74 23.88 -4.91
N ALA A 59 2.87 22.86 -4.95
CA ALA A 59 2.85 21.77 -3.99
C ALA A 59 4.20 21.02 -3.99
N VAL A 60 4.63 20.52 -5.13
CA VAL A 60 5.90 19.78 -5.27
C VAL A 60 7.05 20.62 -4.73
N LYS A 61 7.19 21.87 -5.19
CA LYS A 61 8.26 22.78 -4.76
C LYS A 61 8.26 22.96 -3.25
N THR A 62 7.13 23.35 -2.67
CA THR A 62 7.02 23.67 -1.23
C THR A 62 7.32 22.43 -0.36
N ILE A 63 6.83 21.25 -0.76
CA ILE A 63 7.08 20.01 -0.02
C ILE A 63 8.56 19.67 -0.05
N LEU A 64 9.18 19.70 -1.23
CA LEU A 64 10.61 19.38 -1.40
C LEU A 64 11.50 20.36 -0.60
N GLU A 65 11.23 21.65 -0.66
CA GLU A 65 12.00 22.68 0.05
C GLU A 65 11.84 22.57 1.58
N THR A 66 10.60 22.34 2.05
CA THR A 66 10.33 22.20 3.48
C THR A 66 11.04 21.01 4.10
N VAL A 67 10.98 19.84 3.44
CA VAL A 67 11.67 18.63 3.95
C VAL A 67 13.18 18.75 3.82
N ALA A 68 13.69 19.38 2.74
CA ALA A 68 15.12 19.58 2.55
C ALA A 68 15.74 20.54 3.59
N SER A 69 14.96 21.48 4.13
CA SER A 69 15.40 22.42 5.16
C SER A 69 15.36 21.85 6.58
N ALA A 70 14.83 20.63 6.76
CA ALA A 70 14.71 20.00 8.08
C ALA A 70 16.04 19.45 8.57
N ASP A 71 16.29 19.55 9.88
CA ASP A 71 17.46 18.96 10.52
C ASP A 71 17.38 17.43 10.53
N LYS A 72 18.53 16.78 10.51
CA LYS A 72 18.66 15.31 10.54
C LYS A 72 17.97 14.66 11.75
N GLN A 73 17.82 15.41 12.85
CA GLN A 73 17.20 14.93 14.09
C GLN A 73 15.68 15.14 14.11
N SER A 74 15.11 15.82 13.11
CA SER A 74 13.68 16.05 13.00
C SER A 74 12.96 14.71 12.81
N ASN A 75 11.73 14.62 13.33
CA ASN A 75 10.86 13.47 13.10
C ASN A 75 10.40 13.46 11.63
N PRO A 76 10.72 12.43 10.83
CA PRO A 76 10.45 12.44 9.40
C PRO A 76 8.96 12.52 9.06
N SER A 77 8.10 11.78 9.80
CA SER A 77 6.66 11.78 9.58
C SER A 77 6.03 13.15 9.88
N MET A 78 6.41 13.76 10.99
CA MET A 78 5.92 15.11 11.36
C MET A 78 6.42 16.18 10.40
N THR A 79 7.65 16.04 9.90
CA THR A 79 8.21 16.95 8.89
C THR A 79 7.45 16.86 7.58
N LEU A 80 7.11 15.65 7.13
CA LEU A 80 6.33 15.44 5.91
C LEU A 80 4.90 16.01 6.04
N ILE A 81 4.23 15.81 7.19
CA ILE A 81 2.93 16.40 7.48
C ILE A 81 3.01 17.94 7.42
N LYS A 82 4.03 18.53 8.07
CA LYS A 82 4.24 19.98 8.04
C LYS A 82 4.47 20.48 6.61
N ALA A 83 5.27 19.77 5.83
CA ALA A 83 5.56 20.15 4.45
C ALA A 83 4.29 20.18 3.57
N ILE A 84 3.42 19.17 3.71
CA ILE A 84 2.14 19.11 2.98
C ILE A 84 1.18 20.21 3.43
N ARG A 85 1.12 20.51 4.74
CA ARG A 85 0.33 21.65 5.25
C ARG A 85 0.82 22.98 4.72
N ASN A 86 2.13 23.18 4.69
CA ASN A 86 2.73 24.38 4.11
C ASN A 86 2.37 24.52 2.62
N ALA A 87 2.42 23.42 1.86
CA ALA A 87 2.02 23.41 0.46
C ALA A 87 0.54 23.79 0.30
N ASN A 88 -0.34 23.23 1.14
CA ASN A 88 -1.75 23.56 1.12
C ASN A 88 -1.98 25.07 1.33
N MET A 89 -1.34 25.64 2.34
CA MET A 89 -1.47 27.09 2.62
C MET A 89 -0.90 27.94 1.50
N ALA A 90 0.25 27.55 0.92
CA ALA A 90 0.85 28.27 -0.20
C ALA A 90 -0.08 28.33 -1.42
N ILE A 91 -0.78 27.22 -1.74
CA ILE A 91 -1.74 27.15 -2.86
C ILE A 91 -2.94 28.07 -2.57
N ILE A 92 -3.50 28.02 -1.36
CA ILE A 92 -4.62 28.88 -0.95
C ILE A 92 -4.24 30.38 -1.06
N GLU A 93 -3.06 30.74 -0.53
CA GLU A 93 -2.59 32.12 -0.56
C GLU A 93 -2.34 32.61 -1.99
N GLU A 94 -1.81 31.76 -2.86
CA GLU A 94 -1.58 32.11 -4.26
C GLU A 94 -2.90 32.30 -5.01
N GLY A 95 -3.91 31.42 -4.81
CA GLY A 95 -5.26 31.59 -5.37
C GLY A 95 -6.00 32.82 -4.84
N GLN A 96 -5.70 33.29 -3.62
CA GLN A 96 -6.25 34.55 -3.06
C GLN A 96 -5.60 35.78 -3.68
N LYS A 97 -4.30 35.73 -4.01
CA LYS A 97 -3.56 36.85 -4.62
C LYS A 97 -3.92 37.03 -6.10
N ASN A 98 -4.19 35.92 -6.79
CA ASN A 98 -4.42 35.88 -8.24
C ASN A 98 -5.82 35.35 -8.53
N PRO A 99 -6.81 36.23 -8.85
CA PRO A 99 -8.20 35.82 -9.07
C PRO A 99 -8.38 34.75 -10.16
N GLU A 100 -7.50 34.72 -11.16
CA GLU A 100 -7.52 33.72 -12.24
C GLU A 100 -7.14 32.30 -11.76
N LEU A 101 -6.48 32.20 -10.60
CA LEU A 101 -6.09 30.96 -9.96
C LEU A 101 -7.02 30.56 -8.80
N HIS A 102 -8.10 31.31 -8.60
CA HIS A 102 -9.05 31.05 -7.51
C HIS A 102 -9.66 29.65 -7.64
N GLY A 103 -9.61 28.87 -6.53
CA GLY A 103 -10.12 27.51 -6.48
C GLY A 103 -9.22 26.47 -7.14
N MET A 104 -7.98 26.81 -7.49
CA MET A 104 -7.01 25.82 -7.91
C MET A 104 -6.68 24.84 -6.78
N GLY A 105 -6.39 23.62 -7.14
CA GLY A 105 -6.03 22.59 -6.18
C GLY A 105 -5.16 21.52 -6.80
N THR A 106 -4.72 20.56 -6.00
CA THR A 106 -3.94 19.42 -6.47
C THR A 106 -4.05 18.25 -5.51
N THR A 107 -3.94 17.04 -6.03
CA THR A 107 -3.63 15.86 -5.21
C THR A 107 -2.21 15.94 -4.69
N VAL A 108 -1.85 15.08 -3.77
CA VAL A 108 -0.47 14.82 -3.40
C VAL A 108 -0.27 13.36 -3.03
N THR A 109 0.77 12.76 -3.60
CA THR A 109 1.39 11.53 -3.11
C THR A 109 2.85 11.82 -2.82
N ALA A 110 3.30 11.50 -1.60
CA ALA A 110 4.67 11.72 -1.16
C ALA A 110 5.23 10.45 -0.52
N LEU A 111 6.45 10.08 -0.91
CA LEU A 111 7.20 8.95 -0.39
C LEU A 111 8.55 9.48 0.14
N LEU A 112 8.74 9.39 1.45
CA LEU A 112 10.03 9.67 2.10
C LEU A 112 10.69 8.33 2.50
N LEU A 113 11.73 7.97 1.78
CA LEU A 113 12.54 6.78 2.03
C LEU A 113 13.66 7.12 3.00
N THR A 114 13.54 6.67 4.23
CA THR A 114 14.59 6.76 5.26
C THR A 114 15.38 5.45 5.32
N ASP A 115 16.51 5.42 6.03
CA ASP A 115 17.21 4.17 6.31
C ASP A 115 16.36 3.19 7.16
N TYR A 116 15.36 3.70 7.87
CA TYR A 116 14.53 2.91 8.79
C TYR A 116 13.27 2.37 8.15
N SER A 117 12.62 3.15 7.27
CA SER A 117 11.29 2.86 6.76
C SER A 117 10.98 3.67 5.50
N ALA A 118 9.90 3.28 4.84
CA ALA A 118 9.20 4.08 3.84
C ALA A 118 8.02 4.78 4.51
N ILE A 119 7.99 6.11 4.46
CA ILE A 119 6.91 6.94 4.96
C ILE A 119 6.14 7.44 3.76
N THR A 120 4.87 7.07 3.68
CA THR A 120 3.94 7.51 2.63
C THR A 120 2.94 8.50 3.19
N ALA A 121 2.69 9.60 2.49
CA ALA A 121 1.64 10.55 2.83
C ALA A 121 0.88 10.95 1.57
N TYR A 122 -0.46 11.13 1.66
CA TYR A 122 -1.26 11.44 0.49
C TYR A 122 -2.57 12.16 0.82
N ILE A 123 -3.08 12.87 -0.17
CA ILE A 123 -4.42 13.46 -0.26
C ILE A 123 -4.86 13.39 -1.73
N GLY A 124 -6.09 12.97 -1.98
CA GLY A 124 -6.66 12.83 -3.32
C GLY A 124 -6.76 11.38 -3.77
N ASP A 125 -6.75 11.17 -5.07
CA ASP A 125 -6.92 9.88 -5.74
C ASP A 125 -5.70 9.43 -6.55
N SER A 126 -4.63 10.21 -6.55
CA SER A 126 -3.30 9.73 -6.94
C SER A 126 -2.85 8.65 -5.96
N ARG A 127 -2.17 7.61 -6.45
CA ARG A 127 -1.89 6.40 -5.66
C ARG A 127 -0.41 6.16 -5.40
N ILE A 128 -0.15 5.52 -4.25
CA ILE A 128 1.14 4.93 -3.90
C ILE A 128 0.95 3.43 -3.78
N TYR A 129 1.76 2.65 -4.50
CA TYR A 129 1.83 1.21 -4.39
C TYR A 129 3.16 0.77 -3.80
N GLN A 130 3.15 -0.30 -3.02
CA GLN A 130 4.35 -1.08 -2.68
C GLN A 130 4.14 -2.51 -3.19
N LEU A 131 5.01 -2.91 -4.12
CA LEU A 131 4.99 -4.27 -4.70
C LEU A 131 6.18 -5.06 -4.16
N ARG A 132 5.95 -6.34 -3.88
CA ARG A 132 6.97 -7.32 -3.48
C ARG A 132 6.73 -8.63 -4.19
N ASP A 133 7.76 -9.17 -4.84
CA ASP A 133 7.69 -10.44 -5.57
C ASP A 133 6.50 -10.49 -6.54
N GLY A 134 6.23 -9.38 -7.22
CA GLY A 134 5.13 -9.24 -8.17
C GLY A 134 3.74 -9.11 -7.55
N LYS A 135 3.63 -8.93 -6.24
CA LYS A 135 2.36 -8.80 -5.52
C LYS A 135 2.22 -7.42 -4.88
N LYS A 136 1.01 -6.88 -4.92
CA LYS A 136 0.65 -5.69 -4.17
C LYS A 136 0.61 -6.03 -2.67
N ILE A 137 1.49 -5.41 -1.88
CA ILE A 137 1.48 -5.54 -0.43
C ILE A 137 0.95 -4.30 0.28
N PHE A 138 0.83 -3.20 -0.47
CA PHE A 138 0.22 -1.96 -0.01
C PHE A 138 -0.26 -1.12 -1.19
N ARG A 139 -1.33 -0.39 -0.98
CA ARG A 139 -1.83 0.70 -1.82
C ARG A 139 -2.56 1.73 -0.96
N THR A 140 -2.47 3.02 -1.32
CA THR A 140 -3.29 4.09 -0.76
C THR A 140 -4.76 3.94 -1.17
N PHE A 141 -5.67 4.52 -0.39
CA PHE A 141 -7.11 4.54 -0.70
C PHE A 141 -7.50 5.93 -1.21
N ASP A 142 -8.19 5.95 -2.35
CA ASP A 142 -8.57 7.21 -3.00
C ASP A 142 -9.56 8.01 -2.16
N HIS A 143 -9.36 9.31 -2.07
CA HIS A 143 -10.32 10.24 -1.48
C HIS A 143 -11.30 10.72 -2.57
N SER A 144 -12.05 9.80 -3.17
CA SER A 144 -13.07 10.06 -4.16
C SER A 144 -14.43 9.54 -3.74
N MET A 145 -15.50 10.11 -4.34
CA MET A 145 -16.87 9.71 -4.02
C MET A 145 -17.10 8.21 -4.27
N VAL A 146 -16.61 7.71 -5.39
CA VAL A 146 -16.81 6.31 -5.78
C VAL A 146 -16.04 5.34 -4.85
N PHE A 147 -14.85 5.73 -4.37
CA PHE A 147 -14.08 4.91 -3.44
C PHE A 147 -14.66 4.89 -2.01
N GLU A 148 -15.37 5.94 -1.59
CA GLU A 148 -16.17 5.86 -0.36
C GLU A 148 -17.30 4.81 -0.49
N MET A 149 -17.87 4.62 -1.68
CA MET A 149 -18.84 3.54 -1.93
C MET A 149 -18.19 2.16 -1.94
N VAL A 150 -16.97 2.05 -2.48
CA VAL A 150 -16.18 0.80 -2.40
C VAL A 150 -15.88 0.45 -0.94
N LYS A 151 -15.46 1.42 -0.13
CA LYS A 151 -15.17 1.23 1.29
C LYS A 151 -16.39 0.74 2.09
N LYS A 152 -17.57 1.24 1.70
CA LYS A 152 -18.86 0.79 2.24
C LYS A 152 -19.38 -0.52 1.60
N LYS A 153 -18.62 -1.14 0.70
CA LYS A 153 -18.99 -2.36 -0.03
C LYS A 153 -20.28 -2.24 -0.88
N VAL A 154 -20.62 -1.04 -1.33
CA VAL A 154 -21.76 -0.78 -2.19
C VAL A 154 -21.47 -1.12 -3.65
N ILE A 155 -20.24 -0.83 -4.10
CA ILE A 155 -19.73 -1.15 -5.44
C ILE A 155 -18.35 -1.80 -5.35
N SER A 156 -17.95 -2.49 -6.42
CA SER A 156 -16.58 -3.00 -6.56
C SER A 156 -15.60 -1.90 -7.00
N GLU A 157 -14.29 -2.13 -6.85
CA GLU A 157 -13.25 -1.20 -7.34
C GLU A 157 -13.32 -1.04 -8.87
N GLU A 158 -13.65 -2.10 -9.60
CA GLU A 158 -13.82 -2.04 -11.05
C GLU A 158 -15.04 -1.21 -11.46
N GLN A 159 -16.15 -1.32 -10.72
CA GLN A 159 -17.30 -0.46 -10.93
C GLN A 159 -16.99 1.01 -10.62
N ALA A 160 -16.20 1.26 -9.58
CA ALA A 160 -15.73 2.61 -9.26
C ALA A 160 -14.86 3.19 -10.39
N ARG A 161 -13.90 2.43 -10.89
CA ARG A 161 -13.01 2.81 -11.98
C ARG A 161 -13.77 3.17 -13.26
N LEU A 162 -14.82 2.42 -13.59
CA LEU A 162 -15.64 2.61 -14.80
C LEU A 162 -16.78 3.62 -14.60
N SER A 163 -16.93 4.19 -13.42
CA SER A 163 -17.99 5.15 -13.12
C SER A 163 -17.76 6.49 -13.82
N ALA A 164 -18.82 7.10 -14.31
CA ALA A 164 -18.79 8.49 -14.81
C ALA A 164 -18.42 9.51 -13.72
N GLN A 165 -18.46 9.12 -12.44
CA GLN A 165 -18.10 9.95 -11.29
C GLN A 165 -16.72 9.58 -10.72
N SER A 166 -15.91 8.77 -11.42
CA SER A 166 -14.58 8.35 -10.97
C SER A 166 -13.66 9.53 -10.65
N ASN A 167 -13.81 10.65 -11.36
CA ASN A 167 -12.97 11.85 -11.22
C ASN A 167 -13.50 12.83 -10.14
N VAL A 168 -14.53 12.46 -9.33
CA VAL A 168 -15.05 13.34 -8.28
C VAL A 168 -14.23 13.16 -7.00
N ILE A 169 -13.24 14.03 -6.83
CA ILE A 169 -12.34 14.03 -5.67
C ILE A 169 -13.00 14.74 -4.49
N LEU A 170 -12.89 14.18 -3.30
CA LEU A 170 -13.47 14.72 -2.05
C LEU A 170 -12.45 15.52 -1.23
N LYS A 171 -11.16 15.28 -1.41
CA LYS A 171 -10.07 15.94 -0.67
C LYS A 171 -8.94 16.28 -1.61
N ALA A 172 -8.49 17.55 -1.56
CA ALA A 172 -7.33 18.04 -2.32
C ALA A 172 -6.63 19.17 -1.55
N LEU A 173 -5.38 19.44 -1.90
CA LEU A 173 -4.67 20.65 -1.46
C LEU A 173 -5.22 21.89 -2.17
N GLY A 174 -5.18 23.03 -1.50
CA GLY A 174 -5.60 24.32 -2.07
C GLY A 174 -7.09 24.65 -1.88
N ILE A 175 -7.91 23.71 -1.40
CA ILE A 175 -9.37 23.87 -1.29
C ILE A 175 -9.79 24.24 0.13
N ASN A 176 -9.23 23.61 1.14
CA ASN A 176 -9.59 23.84 2.55
C ASN A 176 -8.31 24.07 3.37
N PRO A 177 -8.23 25.11 4.21
CA PRO A 177 -7.10 25.32 5.10
C PRO A 177 -6.90 24.16 6.09
N ASP A 178 -7.99 23.56 6.58
CA ASP A 178 -7.95 22.36 7.42
C ASP A 178 -7.98 21.11 6.57
N ILE A 179 -6.83 20.42 6.52
CA ILE A 179 -6.67 19.17 5.78
C ILE A 179 -6.28 18.01 6.68
N GLU A 180 -6.88 16.88 6.43
CA GLU A 180 -6.51 15.59 7.02
C GLU A 180 -5.58 14.85 6.06
N ILE A 181 -4.33 14.65 6.48
CA ILE A 181 -3.29 13.98 5.70
C ILE A 181 -3.23 12.53 6.15
N GLU A 182 -3.45 11.60 5.24
CA GLU A 182 -3.20 10.20 5.53
C GLU A 182 -1.71 9.89 5.42
N ILE A 183 -1.16 9.34 6.50
CA ILE A 183 0.27 9.01 6.60
C ILE A 183 0.45 7.59 7.14
N THR A 184 1.39 6.86 6.56
CA THR A 184 1.71 5.48 6.97
C THR A 184 3.21 5.27 6.90
N GLU A 185 3.75 4.64 7.94
CA GLU A 185 5.15 4.22 7.99
C GLU A 185 5.24 2.69 7.86
N ARG A 186 6.05 2.22 6.92
CA ARG A 186 6.15 0.80 6.57
C ARG A 186 7.59 0.35 6.36
N PRO A 187 7.93 -0.89 6.73
CA PRO A 187 9.23 -1.47 6.37
C PRO A 187 9.28 -1.80 4.87
N TYR A 188 10.47 -1.72 4.29
CA TYR A 188 10.73 -2.18 2.94
C TYR A 188 11.86 -3.23 2.92
N GLN A 189 11.93 -3.99 1.83
CA GLN A 189 12.93 -5.01 1.57
C GLN A 189 13.62 -4.74 0.24
N LYS A 190 14.83 -5.28 0.09
CA LYS A 190 15.49 -5.31 -1.21
C LYS A 190 14.57 -5.95 -2.25
N GLY A 191 14.45 -5.31 -3.40
CA GLY A 191 13.57 -5.73 -4.50
C GLY A 191 12.14 -5.23 -4.38
N ASP A 192 11.73 -4.59 -3.26
CA ASP A 192 10.45 -3.90 -3.22
C ASP A 192 10.43 -2.77 -4.25
N LYS A 193 9.32 -2.63 -4.97
CA LYS A 193 9.07 -1.51 -5.85
C LYS A 193 8.03 -0.58 -5.24
N PHE A 194 8.32 0.72 -5.21
CA PHE A 194 7.35 1.76 -4.91
C PHE A 194 6.96 2.48 -6.19
N ILE A 195 5.65 2.68 -6.36
CA ILE A 195 5.09 3.39 -7.51
C ILE A 195 4.20 4.50 -6.99
N LEU A 196 4.45 5.75 -7.40
CA LEU A 196 3.58 6.89 -7.18
C LEU A 196 3.02 7.29 -8.53
N CYS A 197 1.70 7.42 -8.66
CA CYS A 197 1.10 7.73 -9.96
C CYS A 197 -0.21 8.50 -9.84
N THR A 198 -0.49 9.34 -10.85
CA THR A 198 -1.75 10.04 -11.03
C THR A 198 -2.83 9.10 -11.58
N ASP A 199 -4.09 9.52 -11.54
CA ASP A 199 -5.24 8.72 -11.97
C ASP A 199 -5.19 8.40 -13.47
N GLY A 200 -4.72 9.32 -14.32
CA GLY A 200 -4.51 9.07 -15.73
C GLY A 200 -3.51 7.95 -16.02
N PHE A 201 -2.64 7.62 -15.06
CA PHE A 201 -1.71 6.50 -15.20
C PHE A 201 -2.29 5.18 -14.69
N TRP A 202 -2.92 5.14 -13.51
CA TRP A 202 -3.45 3.89 -12.93
C TRP A 202 -4.86 3.56 -13.41
N GLY A 203 -5.65 4.56 -13.80
CA GLY A 203 -7.08 4.40 -14.13
C GLY A 203 -7.35 3.76 -15.49
N ALA A 204 -6.37 3.71 -16.40
CA ALA A 204 -6.54 3.25 -17.77
C ALA A 204 -6.90 1.76 -17.91
N MET A 205 -6.50 0.92 -16.96
CA MET A 205 -6.69 -0.53 -17.01
C MET A 205 -7.06 -1.11 -15.64
N PRO A 206 -7.60 -2.36 -15.56
CA PRO A 206 -7.85 -3.05 -14.30
C PRO A 206 -6.58 -3.15 -13.45
N GLU A 207 -6.71 -3.01 -12.12
CA GLU A 207 -5.56 -2.97 -11.20
C GLU A 207 -4.67 -4.22 -11.29
N GLU A 208 -5.26 -5.40 -11.47
CA GLU A 208 -4.48 -6.64 -11.62
C GLU A 208 -3.58 -6.62 -12.86
N GLU A 209 -4.08 -6.09 -13.96
CA GLU A 209 -3.32 -5.91 -15.19
C GLU A 209 -2.22 -4.87 -15.02
N PHE A 210 -2.53 -3.76 -14.40
CA PHE A 210 -1.58 -2.71 -14.04
C PHE A 210 -0.41 -3.25 -13.20
N ILE A 211 -0.71 -4.01 -12.13
CA ILE A 211 0.31 -4.63 -11.28
C ILE A 211 1.14 -5.66 -12.06
N ARG A 212 0.53 -6.42 -12.96
CA ARG A 212 1.25 -7.38 -13.80
C ARG A 212 2.31 -6.69 -14.65
N HIS A 213 1.98 -5.58 -15.31
CA HIS A 213 2.95 -4.80 -16.10
C HIS A 213 4.08 -4.24 -15.23
N LEU A 214 3.78 -3.67 -14.06
CA LEU A 214 4.78 -3.15 -13.14
C LEU A 214 5.66 -4.25 -12.49
N SER A 215 5.24 -5.50 -12.59
CA SER A 215 5.93 -6.66 -12.00
C SER A 215 6.79 -7.43 -12.99
N GLU A 216 6.85 -7.00 -14.24
CA GLU A 216 7.68 -7.64 -15.26
C GLU A 216 9.16 -7.74 -14.84
N LYS A 217 9.84 -8.80 -15.32
CA LYS A 217 11.28 -9.02 -15.11
C LYS A 217 12.10 -8.27 -16.15
N SER A 218 12.06 -6.96 -16.10
CA SER A 218 12.78 -6.05 -16.99
C SER A 218 13.41 -4.92 -16.17
N PRO A 219 14.39 -4.18 -16.69
CA PRO A 219 14.90 -2.97 -16.05
C PRO A 219 13.74 -1.99 -15.77
N ILE A 220 13.73 -1.37 -14.59
CA ILE A 220 12.57 -0.57 -14.13
C ILE A 220 12.24 0.63 -15.04
N ASN A 221 13.24 1.21 -15.73
CA ASN A 221 13.00 2.23 -16.75
C ASN A 221 12.19 1.69 -17.94
N LYS A 222 12.45 0.44 -18.35
CA LYS A 222 11.70 -0.21 -19.44
C LYS A 222 10.29 -0.60 -18.98
N ILE A 223 10.14 -1.04 -17.74
CA ILE A 223 8.83 -1.30 -17.14
C ILE A 223 7.97 -0.04 -17.15
N LEU A 224 8.52 1.08 -16.64
CA LEU A 224 7.80 2.34 -16.61
C LEU A 224 7.45 2.83 -18.01
N GLU A 225 8.41 2.82 -18.94
CA GLU A 225 8.21 3.25 -20.32
C GLU A 225 7.16 2.39 -21.06
N SER A 226 7.24 1.06 -20.93
CA SER A 226 6.29 0.14 -21.57
C SER A 226 4.88 0.30 -20.99
N THR A 227 4.75 0.41 -19.66
CA THR A 227 3.45 0.64 -19.03
C THR A 227 2.85 1.96 -19.44
N ALA A 228 3.63 3.05 -19.47
CA ALA A 228 3.18 4.35 -19.94
C ALA A 228 2.74 4.33 -21.41
N ASN A 229 3.44 3.60 -22.27
CA ASN A 229 3.05 3.43 -23.68
C ASN A 229 1.73 2.69 -23.83
N ILE A 230 1.48 1.66 -23.02
CA ILE A 230 0.22 0.92 -23.00
C ILE A 230 -0.92 1.85 -22.56
N VAL A 231 -0.75 2.57 -21.44
CA VAL A 231 -1.73 3.54 -20.91
C VAL A 231 -2.07 4.58 -21.98
N GLU A 232 -1.06 5.16 -22.62
CA GLU A 232 -1.25 6.16 -23.68
C GLU A 232 -1.96 5.57 -24.91
N SER A 233 -1.66 4.31 -25.26
CA SER A 233 -2.36 3.62 -26.37
C SER A 233 -3.83 3.37 -26.04
N ILE A 234 -4.15 2.97 -24.81
CA ILE A 234 -5.54 2.81 -24.36
C ILE A 234 -6.27 4.15 -24.42
N GLY A 235 -5.66 5.22 -23.91
CA GLY A 235 -6.23 6.57 -23.96
C GLY A 235 -6.53 7.03 -25.39
N ARG A 236 -5.58 6.88 -26.30
CA ARG A 236 -5.79 7.25 -27.73
C ARG A 236 -6.90 6.44 -28.39
N ASN A 237 -7.05 5.18 -28.03
CA ASN A 237 -8.06 4.29 -28.61
C ASN A 237 -9.46 4.50 -28.01
N SER A 238 -9.59 5.21 -26.88
CA SER A 238 -10.89 5.51 -26.27
C SER A 238 -11.74 6.49 -27.09
N GLY A 239 -11.15 7.20 -28.03
CA GLY A 239 -11.81 8.20 -28.87
C GLY A 239 -12.24 9.47 -28.15
N SER A 240 -11.79 9.65 -26.88
CA SER A 240 -12.02 10.84 -26.07
C SER A 240 -10.70 11.49 -25.65
N GLU A 241 -10.75 12.72 -25.15
CA GLU A 241 -9.58 13.30 -24.45
C GLU A 241 -9.25 12.45 -23.22
N TYR A 242 -8.02 11.94 -23.15
CA TYR A 242 -7.52 11.21 -22.01
C TYR A 242 -6.54 12.07 -21.21
N ASP A 243 -6.39 11.76 -19.92
CA ASP A 243 -5.73 12.64 -18.98
C ASP A 243 -4.21 12.70 -19.11
N ASN A 244 -3.61 13.66 -18.41
CA ASN A 244 -2.19 13.66 -18.11
C ASN A 244 -1.84 12.36 -17.39
N LEU A 245 -0.65 11.84 -17.62
CA LEU A 245 -0.23 10.60 -17.00
C LEU A 245 1.18 10.75 -16.44
N THR A 246 1.29 10.62 -15.13
CA THR A 246 2.57 10.75 -14.43
C THR A 246 2.76 9.60 -13.46
N ALA A 247 3.95 8.98 -13.52
CA ALA A 247 4.34 7.98 -12.55
C ALA A 247 5.83 8.07 -12.20
N ALA A 248 6.15 7.76 -10.94
CA ALA A 248 7.48 7.49 -10.45
C ALA A 248 7.57 6.04 -10.01
N ILE A 249 8.61 5.32 -10.42
CA ILE A 249 8.90 3.96 -9.97
C ILE A 249 10.28 3.91 -9.33
N LEU A 250 10.37 3.29 -8.14
CA LEU A 250 11.62 3.11 -7.40
C LEU A 250 11.79 1.64 -7.02
N GLU A 251 13.02 1.13 -7.08
CA GLU A 251 13.33 -0.24 -6.65
C GLU A 251 14.36 -0.22 -5.52
N MET A 252 14.04 -0.88 -4.41
CA MET A 252 14.87 -0.88 -3.23
C MET A 252 16.08 -1.80 -3.38
N SER A 253 17.26 -1.24 -3.19
CA SER A 253 18.53 -1.99 -3.25
C SER A 253 18.91 -2.68 -1.93
N ASN A 254 18.27 -2.32 -0.82
CA ASN A 254 18.54 -2.79 0.54
C ASN A 254 17.26 -2.97 1.35
N ASN A 255 17.39 -3.58 2.54
CA ASN A 255 16.29 -3.66 3.51
C ASN A 255 16.30 -2.43 4.43
N SER A 256 15.12 -2.03 4.91
CA SER A 256 14.99 -1.03 5.97
C SER A 256 15.50 -1.56 7.31
N ILE A 257 16.10 -0.68 8.12
CA ILE A 257 16.62 -1.04 9.46
C ILE A 257 15.47 -1.48 10.39
N LEU A 258 14.31 -0.84 10.27
CA LEU A 258 13.11 -1.18 11.06
C LEU A 258 12.76 -2.66 10.93
N LYS A 259 12.80 -3.19 9.70
CA LYS A 259 12.53 -4.61 9.43
C LYS A 259 13.57 -5.52 10.07
N GLU A 260 14.86 -5.16 10.00
CA GLU A 260 15.92 -5.98 10.61
C GLU A 260 15.75 -6.10 12.12
N LYS A 261 15.45 -5.00 12.81
CA LYS A 261 15.22 -5.01 14.27
C LYS A 261 14.01 -5.89 14.63
N MET A 262 12.90 -5.72 13.94
CA MET A 262 11.69 -6.54 14.17
C MET A 262 11.96 -8.02 13.90
N ASN A 263 12.63 -8.38 12.81
CA ASN A 263 12.94 -9.76 12.48
C ASN A 263 13.87 -10.42 13.51
N LYS A 264 14.89 -9.71 14.00
CA LYS A 264 15.80 -10.24 15.03
C LYS A 264 15.05 -10.50 16.34
N THR A 265 14.24 -9.54 16.78
CA THR A 265 13.43 -9.69 17.99
C THR A 265 12.40 -10.82 17.85
N ALA A 266 11.67 -10.87 16.73
CA ALA A 266 10.72 -11.94 16.46
C ALA A 266 11.40 -13.31 16.40
N LYS A 267 12.57 -13.44 15.76
CA LYS A 267 13.35 -14.68 15.74
C LYS A 267 13.79 -15.12 17.13
N ILE A 268 14.22 -14.20 17.97
CA ILE A 268 14.62 -14.50 19.36
C ILE A 268 13.41 -14.99 20.15
N ILE A 269 12.26 -14.31 20.05
CA ILE A 269 11.02 -14.71 20.74
C ILE A 269 10.58 -16.11 20.28
N ILE A 270 10.57 -16.38 18.97
CA ILE A 270 10.21 -17.70 18.43
C ILE A 270 11.20 -18.76 18.93
N ALA A 271 12.50 -18.48 18.92
CA ALA A 271 13.51 -19.41 19.41
C ALA A 271 13.30 -19.75 20.91
N VAL A 272 13.04 -18.73 21.73
CA VAL A 272 12.76 -18.93 23.18
C VAL A 272 11.48 -19.74 23.38
N LEU A 273 10.40 -19.42 22.66
CA LEU A 273 9.15 -20.18 22.73
C LEU A 273 9.31 -21.62 22.26
N SER A 274 10.11 -21.86 21.22
CA SER A 274 10.41 -23.21 20.73
C SER A 274 11.19 -24.03 21.76
N ILE A 275 12.18 -23.44 22.43
CA ILE A 275 12.95 -24.10 23.49
C ILE A 275 12.04 -24.44 24.67
N LEU A 276 11.15 -23.53 25.08
CA LEU A 276 10.18 -23.78 26.16
C LEU A 276 9.20 -24.89 25.79
N LEU A 277 8.75 -24.96 24.56
CA LEU A 277 7.85 -26.00 24.07
C LEU A 277 8.53 -27.38 24.09
N ILE A 278 9.77 -27.46 23.60
CA ILE A 278 10.58 -28.69 23.62
C ILE A 278 10.85 -29.14 25.06
N GLY A 279 11.19 -28.19 25.93
CA GLY A 279 11.38 -28.47 27.37
C GLY A 279 10.12 -29.01 28.04
N SER A 280 8.96 -28.43 27.76
CA SER A 280 7.66 -28.89 28.23
C SER A 280 7.31 -30.32 27.73
N MET A 281 7.58 -30.59 26.43
CA MET A 281 7.39 -31.93 25.87
C MET A 281 8.31 -32.96 26.53
N ALA A 282 9.59 -32.64 26.75
CA ALA A 282 10.53 -33.55 27.41
C ALA A 282 10.12 -33.85 28.87
N LEU A 283 9.62 -32.85 29.62
CA LEU A 283 9.10 -33.04 30.97
C LEU A 283 7.86 -33.94 30.96
N ASN A 284 6.94 -33.77 30.05
CA ASN A 284 5.76 -34.63 29.93
C ASN A 284 6.12 -36.07 29.57
N VAL A 285 7.07 -36.29 28.66
CA VAL A 285 7.56 -37.64 28.34
C VAL A 285 8.26 -38.27 29.53
N SER A 286 9.10 -37.55 30.26
CA SER A 286 9.76 -38.01 31.46
C SER A 286 8.78 -38.36 32.57
N TYR A 287 7.71 -37.59 32.73
CA TYR A 287 6.63 -37.87 33.69
C TYR A 287 5.85 -39.13 33.31
N CYS A 288 5.55 -39.35 32.02
CA CYS A 288 4.89 -40.57 31.55
C CYS A 288 5.75 -41.82 31.75
N ILE A 289 7.08 -41.73 31.47
CA ILE A 289 8.02 -42.88 31.70
C ILE A 289 8.18 -43.16 33.18
N GLY A 290 8.31 -42.13 34.02
CA GLY A 290 8.45 -42.28 35.46
C GLY A 290 7.20 -42.88 36.17
N ASN A 291 6.01 -42.67 35.57
CA ASN A 291 4.78 -43.27 36.11
C ASN A 291 4.58 -44.73 35.66
N ASN A 292 5.08 -45.13 34.49
CA ASN A 292 5.02 -46.51 34.03
C ASN A 292 5.97 -47.42 34.86
N SER A 293 7.10 -46.92 35.33
CA SER A 293 8.05 -47.73 36.12
C SER A 293 7.62 -47.95 37.59
N LYS A 294 6.56 -47.27 38.05
CA LYS A 294 5.99 -47.50 39.38
C LYS A 294 4.88 -48.53 39.42
N ASN A 295 4.33 -48.90 38.25
CA ASN A 295 3.26 -49.90 38.16
C ASN A 295 3.75 -51.35 37.93
N ASP A 296 5.08 -51.57 37.78
CA ASP A 296 5.64 -52.91 37.54
C ASP A 296 6.16 -53.62 38.78
N VAL A 297 5.86 -53.16 40.02
CA VAL A 297 6.38 -53.75 41.28
C VAL A 297 5.29 -54.22 42.23
N GLU A 298 4.11 -54.63 41.74
CA GLU A 298 3.16 -55.41 42.58
C GLU A 298 2.20 -56.23 41.73
N ILE A 299 2.60 -57.40 41.22
CA ILE A 299 1.70 -58.53 41.03
C ILE A 299 2.57 -59.83 41.10
N GLY A 300 2.70 -60.36 42.31
CA GLY A 300 3.06 -61.74 42.56
C GLY A 300 1.82 -62.44 43.12
N GLU A 301 1.45 -63.52 42.43
CA GLU A 301 0.62 -64.65 42.84
C GLU A 301 -0.83 -64.40 43.32
N LYS A 302 -1.82 -64.76 42.52
CA LYS A 302 -2.61 -66.03 42.76
C LYS A 302 -3.59 -66.30 41.61
N THR A 303 -3.52 -67.53 41.17
CA THR A 303 -4.45 -68.34 40.38
C THR A 303 -5.92 -68.18 40.76
N GLU A 304 -6.81 -68.12 39.79
CA GLU A 304 -7.81 -69.16 39.52
C GLU A 304 -8.79 -68.76 38.39
N ILE A 305 -9.10 -69.78 37.66
CA ILE A 305 -9.96 -69.98 36.50
C ILE A 305 -11.42 -69.52 36.79
N ASN A 306 -12.08 -68.86 35.85
CA ASN A 306 -13.32 -69.33 35.21
C ASN A 306 -13.95 -68.31 34.27
N GLU A 307 -14.35 -68.90 33.14
CA GLU A 307 -15.55 -68.66 32.29
C GLU A 307 -15.78 -67.33 31.60
N THR A 308 -15.76 -67.46 30.28
CA THR A 308 -16.39 -66.56 29.29
C THR A 308 -17.92 -66.46 29.49
N PRO A 309 -18.52 -65.31 29.13
CA PRO A 309 -19.55 -65.38 28.12
C PRO A 309 -19.49 -64.23 27.06
N LYS A 310 -19.69 -64.71 25.85
CA LYS A 310 -20.46 -64.22 24.70
C LYS A 310 -20.65 -62.72 24.44
N VAL A 311 -20.23 -62.42 23.23
CA VAL A 311 -20.62 -61.35 22.33
C VAL A 311 -22.10 -61.08 22.31
N GLU A 312 -22.50 -59.82 22.36
CA GLU A 312 -23.72 -59.26 21.72
C GLU A 312 -23.39 -57.92 21.07
N ASP A 313 -23.73 -57.89 19.77
CA ASP A 313 -23.70 -56.76 18.87
C ASP A 313 -24.71 -55.69 19.32
N VAL A 314 -24.32 -54.42 19.30
CA VAL A 314 -25.25 -53.32 19.22
C VAL A 314 -24.83 -52.34 18.13
N GLU A 315 -25.74 -52.24 17.19
CA GLU A 315 -25.76 -51.46 15.97
C GLU A 315 -25.54 -49.96 16.19
N VAL A 316 -24.80 -49.41 15.23
CA VAL A 316 -24.71 -47.99 14.94
C VAL A 316 -26.02 -47.58 14.24
N ASN A 317 -26.74 -46.60 14.77
CA ASN A 317 -27.73 -45.88 14.00
C ASN A 317 -27.38 -44.39 13.95
N ALA A 318 -27.22 -43.94 12.71
CA ALA A 318 -27.10 -42.58 12.28
C ALA A 318 -28.41 -41.78 12.52
N VAL A 319 -28.25 -40.54 12.93
CA VAL A 319 -29.32 -39.55 12.77
C VAL A 319 -28.76 -38.41 11.90
N VAL A 320 -29.18 -38.46 10.64
CA VAL A 320 -29.25 -37.33 9.72
C VAL A 320 -30.74 -36.97 9.65
N GLU A 321 -31.03 -35.70 9.75
CA GLU A 321 -32.25 -34.92 9.46
C GLU A 321 -32.34 -33.81 10.53
N GLU A 322 -32.49 -32.54 10.29
CA GLU A 322 -33.33 -31.81 9.37
C GLU A 322 -32.96 -30.34 9.47
N GLN A 323 -32.72 -29.64 8.39
CA GLN A 323 -33.00 -28.20 8.28
C GLN A 323 -33.07 -27.78 6.80
N ASP A 324 -34.17 -28.17 6.18
CA ASP A 324 -34.78 -27.46 5.05
C ASP A 324 -36.22 -27.09 5.48
N SER A 325 -36.41 -25.80 5.68
CA SER A 325 -37.68 -25.11 5.47
C SER A 325 -37.65 -23.76 6.18
N ILE A 326 -37.48 -22.72 5.40
CA ILE A 326 -38.18 -21.43 5.47
C ILE A 326 -37.66 -20.60 4.26
N MET A 327 -38.29 -20.87 3.14
CA MET A 327 -38.44 -19.90 2.06
C MET A 327 -39.86 -20.06 1.55
N ASN A 328 -40.69 -19.12 1.93
CA ASN A 328 -41.86 -18.57 1.20
C ASN A 328 -42.80 -17.92 2.21
N GLU A 329 -42.86 -16.64 2.14
CA GLU A 329 -44.08 -15.81 2.14
C GLU A 329 -43.69 -14.38 2.46
N GLN A 330 -43.81 -13.54 1.53
CA GLN A 330 -44.68 -12.38 1.35
C GLN A 330 -44.07 -11.31 0.47
N ASN A 331 -44.76 -11.17 -0.67
CA ASN A 331 -45.01 -9.95 -1.50
C ASN A 331 -43.84 -8.98 -1.79
#